data_941b89cbfe9c1ef85421504b5cdb866a
#
_entry.id   941b89cbfe9c1ef85421504b5cdb866a
#
_cell.length_a   1.000
_cell.length_b   1.000
_cell.length_c   1.000
_cell.angle_alpha   90.00
_cell.angle_beta   90.00
_cell.angle_gamma   90.00
#
_symmetry.space_group_name_H-M   'P 1'
#
loop_
_entity.id
_entity.type
_entity.pdbx_description
1 polymer ?
#
loop_
_entity_poly.entity_id
_entity_poly.type
_entity_poly.pdbx_seq_one_letter_code
_entity_poly.pdbx_strand_id
1 'polypeptide(L)'
;MKILMTAAQFSSNISGLQRHAFNVVRCLLKQQEISSMHFVIAPWQRELVQEAGLHSMDRVTVHVADMDRSLSSRNLWYYRRLPELAAQIQPDVVHLSYPVPVNSSAISCPTVLTLHDLYPYEIPGNFGFPKVLFNRFILQQCLRSVDAVACVSDATVLRMKQYTPPSIWGKAIRIYNCVEREPMRSGQSPIPDWHGEPFLLSVSQHRKNKNIPLLIRVFHRLLHSRLVHESMRLVIIGIVGPETARICQLISELRLGERVLFLQGLSEPALQWCYTHCEALVAPSETEGFGLPVAEALLAGCRVICSDIPSFREIDEGHCRFVALGPSAEEKFAEAIATSLKQPPTPPIALPQFSSEVLGTQYLNLYRRLSPSTEHLRAAQGAAAVQMPAPESQSL
;
A
#
# COMPACT_ATOMS: atom_id res chain seq x y z
N MET A 1 11.27 9.37 -19.98
CA MET A 1 9.85 8.97 -20.05
C MET A 1 9.00 9.96 -19.28
N LYS A 2 7.81 10.28 -19.81
CA LYS A 2 6.79 11.13 -19.18
C LYS A 2 5.68 10.25 -18.62
N ILE A 3 5.41 10.34 -17.33
CA ILE A 3 4.43 9.47 -16.65
C ILE A 3 3.26 10.31 -16.15
N LEU A 4 2.02 9.85 -16.40
CA LEU A 4 0.81 10.40 -15.82
C LEU A 4 0.31 9.43 -14.75
N MET A 5 0.46 9.79 -13.47
CA MET A 5 0.03 8.95 -12.35
C MET A 5 -1.18 9.56 -11.64
N THR A 6 -2.15 8.74 -11.28
CA THR A 6 -3.37 9.22 -10.62
C THR A 6 -3.48 8.68 -9.20
N ALA A 7 -3.78 9.56 -8.23
CA ALA A 7 -3.99 9.22 -6.83
C ALA A 7 -5.21 9.92 -6.20
N ALA A 8 -6.14 10.41 -7.03
CA ALA A 8 -7.32 11.14 -6.58
C ALA A 8 -8.31 10.21 -5.85
N GLN A 9 -8.39 10.30 -4.53
CA GLN A 9 -9.19 9.46 -3.63
C GLN A 9 -10.19 10.31 -2.81
N PHE A 10 -11.11 9.64 -2.09
CA PHE A 10 -12.09 10.32 -1.22
C PHE A 10 -11.50 10.84 0.09
N SER A 11 -10.46 10.18 0.61
CA SER A 11 -9.86 10.55 1.88
C SER A 11 -9.10 11.86 1.79
N SER A 12 -9.31 12.73 2.76
CA SER A 12 -8.48 13.90 3.05
C SER A 12 -7.34 13.57 4.02
N ASN A 13 -7.31 12.38 4.59
CA ASN A 13 -6.25 11.91 5.47
C ASN A 13 -5.34 10.95 4.72
N ILE A 14 -4.07 10.93 5.06
CA ILE A 14 -3.11 10.02 4.46
C ILE A 14 -3.53 8.57 4.72
N SER A 15 -3.61 7.78 3.65
CA SER A 15 -3.92 6.35 3.68
C SER A 15 -2.75 5.56 3.13
N GLY A 16 -2.74 4.23 3.35
CA GLY A 16 -1.72 3.36 2.75
C GLY A 16 -1.64 3.48 1.22
N LEU A 17 -2.78 3.68 0.55
CA LEU A 17 -2.83 3.90 -0.89
C LEU A 17 -2.17 5.21 -1.33
N GLN A 18 -2.38 6.30 -0.59
CA GLN A 18 -1.74 7.59 -0.89
C GLN A 18 -0.25 7.55 -0.61
N ARG A 19 0.14 6.97 0.54
CA ARG A 19 1.56 6.76 0.87
C ARG A 19 2.27 5.96 -0.20
N HIS A 20 1.65 4.87 -0.69
CA HIS A 20 2.19 4.12 -1.82
C HIS A 20 2.35 4.99 -3.07
N ALA A 21 1.32 5.75 -3.47
CA ALA A 21 1.39 6.62 -4.63
C ALA A 21 2.53 7.66 -4.52
N PHE A 22 2.68 8.29 -3.36
CA PHE A 22 3.77 9.24 -3.10
C PHE A 22 5.14 8.56 -3.18
N ASN A 23 5.27 7.35 -2.62
CA ASN A 23 6.51 6.59 -2.67
C ASN A 23 6.86 6.17 -4.09
N VAL A 24 5.88 5.74 -4.92
CA VAL A 24 6.13 5.42 -6.34
C VAL A 24 6.64 6.64 -7.09
N VAL A 25 6.07 7.84 -6.87
CA VAL A 25 6.60 9.08 -7.48
C VAL A 25 8.05 9.29 -7.07
N ARG A 26 8.39 9.19 -5.78
CA ARG A 26 9.77 9.34 -5.28
C ARG A 26 10.72 8.29 -5.86
N CYS A 27 10.29 7.02 -5.93
CA CYS A 27 11.07 5.94 -6.53
C CYS A 27 11.39 6.21 -8.01
N LEU A 28 10.40 6.66 -8.77
CA LEU A 28 10.55 6.94 -10.19
C LEU A 28 11.42 8.16 -10.46
N LEU A 29 11.35 9.20 -9.63
CA LEU A 29 12.19 10.39 -9.76
C LEU A 29 13.68 10.13 -9.52
N LYS A 30 14.06 9.04 -8.82
CA LYS A 30 15.44 8.58 -8.71
C LYS A 30 15.97 8.02 -10.03
N GLN A 31 15.10 7.65 -10.97
CA GLN A 31 15.47 7.14 -12.29
C GLN A 31 15.71 8.31 -13.27
N GLN A 32 16.90 8.38 -13.85
CA GLN A 32 17.27 9.48 -14.77
C GLN A 32 16.40 9.52 -16.05
N GLU A 33 15.89 8.37 -16.47
CA GLU A 33 15.05 8.26 -17.66
C GLU A 33 13.63 8.81 -17.49
N ILE A 34 13.19 9.05 -16.28
CA ILE A 34 11.91 9.72 -16.02
C ILE A 34 12.11 11.23 -16.18
N SER A 35 11.69 11.74 -17.32
CA SER A 35 11.84 13.16 -17.67
C SER A 35 10.83 14.05 -16.95
N SER A 36 9.59 13.58 -16.73
CA SER A 36 8.56 14.28 -15.99
C SER A 36 7.50 13.35 -15.41
N MET A 37 6.96 13.75 -14.26
CA MET A 37 5.86 13.11 -13.55
C MET A 37 4.67 14.07 -13.48
N HIS A 38 3.54 13.70 -14.08
CA HIS A 38 2.28 14.40 -13.95
C HIS A 38 1.42 13.67 -12.92
N PHE A 39 1.21 14.28 -11.75
CA PHE A 39 0.57 13.63 -10.62
C PHE A 39 -0.83 14.20 -10.36
N VAL A 40 -1.87 13.39 -10.52
CA VAL A 40 -3.27 13.81 -10.40
C VAL A 40 -3.81 13.51 -9.01
N ILE A 41 -4.35 14.55 -8.36
CA ILE A 41 -4.94 14.49 -7.03
C ILE A 41 -6.37 15.06 -7.02
N ALA A 42 -7.14 14.74 -5.99
CA ALA A 42 -8.43 15.40 -5.72
C ALA A 42 -8.22 16.78 -5.05
N PRO A 43 -9.18 17.72 -5.16
CA PRO A 43 -9.05 19.06 -4.59
C PRO A 43 -8.72 19.11 -3.10
N TRP A 44 -9.27 18.18 -2.32
CA TRP A 44 -9.07 18.08 -0.86
C TRP A 44 -7.79 17.38 -0.44
N GLN A 45 -6.94 16.97 -1.38
CA GLN A 45 -5.64 16.33 -1.13
C GLN A 45 -4.46 17.31 -1.30
N ARG A 46 -4.72 18.58 -1.59
CA ARG A 46 -3.66 19.58 -1.82
C ARG A 46 -2.70 19.73 -0.64
N GLU A 47 -3.23 19.82 0.57
CA GLU A 47 -2.43 19.94 1.79
C GLU A 47 -1.53 18.70 1.99
N LEU A 48 -2.06 17.48 1.80
CA LEU A 48 -1.28 16.24 1.90
C LEU A 48 -0.10 16.19 0.92
N VAL A 49 -0.31 16.66 -0.32
CA VAL A 49 0.74 16.70 -1.34
C VAL A 49 1.76 17.78 -1.03
N GLN A 50 1.33 18.89 -0.44
CA GLN A 50 2.20 19.96 0.03
C GLN A 50 3.06 19.52 1.21
N GLU A 51 2.47 18.88 2.23
CA GLU A 51 3.18 18.29 3.37
C GLU A 51 4.16 17.20 2.95
N ALA A 52 3.80 16.39 1.96
CA ALA A 52 4.69 15.39 1.37
C ALA A 52 5.83 16.01 0.51
N GLY A 53 5.82 17.31 0.26
CA GLY A 53 6.84 18.02 -0.51
C GLY A 53 6.83 17.74 -2.02
N LEU A 54 5.81 17.02 -2.53
CA LEU A 54 5.79 16.60 -3.95
C LEU A 54 5.63 17.77 -4.92
N HIS A 55 4.96 18.86 -4.50
CA HIS A 55 4.75 20.06 -5.33
C HIS A 55 6.04 20.84 -5.61
N SER A 56 7.05 20.67 -4.77
CA SER A 56 8.36 21.36 -4.90
C SER A 56 9.45 20.47 -5.51
N MET A 57 9.13 19.24 -5.89
CA MET A 57 10.09 18.34 -6.53
C MET A 57 10.28 18.71 -7.99
N ASP A 58 11.54 18.76 -8.41
CA ASP A 58 11.87 18.92 -9.83
C ASP A 58 11.21 17.79 -10.65
N ARG A 59 10.77 18.12 -11.85
CA ARG A 59 10.10 17.17 -12.78
C ARG A 59 8.72 16.71 -12.35
N VAL A 60 8.11 17.24 -11.25
CA VAL A 60 6.74 16.92 -10.84
C VAL A 60 5.80 18.06 -11.17
N THR A 61 4.73 17.74 -11.90
CA THR A 61 3.60 18.65 -12.13
C THR A 61 2.35 18.07 -11.47
N VAL A 62 1.80 18.78 -10.50
CA VAL A 62 0.58 18.36 -9.79
C VAL A 62 -0.65 18.89 -10.52
N HIS A 63 -1.55 17.99 -10.91
CA HIS A 63 -2.85 18.30 -11.51
C HIS A 63 -3.95 18.07 -10.49
N VAL A 64 -4.84 19.04 -10.33
CA VAL A 64 -6.00 18.91 -9.45
C VAL A 64 -7.21 18.55 -10.30
N ALA A 65 -7.75 17.35 -10.05
CA ALA A 65 -8.93 16.88 -10.78
C ALA A 65 -10.18 17.72 -10.42
N ASP A 66 -10.91 18.13 -11.45
CA ASP A 66 -12.19 18.81 -11.27
C ASP A 66 -13.27 17.76 -10.91
N MET A 67 -13.41 17.48 -9.62
CA MET A 67 -14.38 16.53 -9.07
C MET A 67 -14.84 16.95 -7.67
N ASP A 68 -16.06 16.56 -7.31
CA ASP A 68 -16.57 16.64 -5.94
C ASP A 68 -16.36 15.33 -5.15
N ARG A 69 -16.76 15.31 -3.88
CA ARG A 69 -16.64 14.13 -3.00
C ARG A 69 -17.67 13.04 -3.26
N SER A 70 -18.36 13.03 -4.41
CA SER A 70 -19.27 11.97 -4.78
C SER A 70 -18.60 10.83 -5.55
N LEU A 71 -19.14 9.63 -5.39
CA LEU A 71 -18.65 8.45 -6.12
C LEU A 71 -18.85 8.60 -7.64
N SER A 72 -19.98 9.20 -8.04
CA SER A 72 -20.34 9.44 -9.44
C SER A 72 -19.39 10.43 -10.10
N SER A 73 -19.11 11.57 -9.46
CA SER A 73 -18.19 12.59 -9.98
C SER A 73 -16.79 12.02 -10.17
N ARG A 74 -16.25 11.33 -9.16
CA ARG A 74 -14.95 10.67 -9.26
C ARG A 74 -14.89 9.67 -10.39
N ASN A 75 -15.87 8.76 -10.47
CA ASN A 75 -15.88 7.71 -11.49
C ASN A 75 -16.06 8.29 -12.90
N LEU A 76 -16.89 9.34 -13.05
CA LEU A 76 -17.06 10.04 -14.31
C LEU A 76 -15.76 10.75 -14.73
N TRP A 77 -15.05 11.37 -13.77
CA TRP A 77 -13.78 12.00 -14.03
C TRP A 77 -12.76 10.99 -14.58
N TYR A 78 -12.57 9.84 -13.90
CA TYR A 78 -11.66 8.80 -14.36
C TYR A 78 -12.02 8.24 -15.72
N TYR A 79 -13.32 8.09 -16.02
CA TYR A 79 -13.78 7.51 -17.27
C TYR A 79 -13.72 8.46 -18.46
N ARG A 80 -13.96 9.77 -18.26
CA ARG A 80 -14.02 10.78 -19.32
C ARG A 80 -12.85 11.76 -19.32
N ARG A 81 -12.56 12.37 -18.16
CA ARG A 81 -11.58 13.45 -18.07
C ARG A 81 -10.14 12.96 -18.05
N LEU A 82 -9.86 11.77 -17.49
CA LEU A 82 -8.53 11.20 -17.53
C LEU A 82 -8.01 10.98 -18.97
N PRO A 83 -8.79 10.39 -19.91
CA PRO A 83 -8.37 10.31 -21.31
C PRO A 83 -8.12 11.68 -21.96
N GLU A 84 -8.96 12.69 -21.70
CA GLU A 84 -8.75 14.04 -22.19
C GLU A 84 -7.44 14.65 -21.69
N LEU A 85 -7.16 14.50 -20.39
CA LEU A 85 -5.91 14.94 -19.78
C LEU A 85 -4.70 14.18 -20.33
N ALA A 86 -4.82 12.87 -20.54
CA ALA A 86 -3.78 12.06 -21.15
C ALA A 86 -3.49 12.51 -22.60
N ALA A 87 -4.52 12.86 -23.39
CA ALA A 87 -4.36 13.40 -24.75
C ALA A 87 -3.64 14.77 -24.76
N GLN A 88 -3.87 15.61 -23.76
CA GLN A 88 -3.19 16.92 -23.63
C GLN A 88 -1.73 16.77 -23.20
N ILE A 89 -1.45 15.89 -22.23
CA ILE A 89 -0.12 15.68 -21.67
C ILE A 89 0.75 14.82 -22.61
N GLN A 90 0.16 13.87 -23.33
CA GLN A 90 0.84 12.86 -24.15
C GLN A 90 1.90 12.10 -23.33
N PRO A 91 1.50 11.39 -22.23
CA PRO A 91 2.44 10.61 -21.46
C PRO A 91 2.85 9.34 -22.20
N ASP A 92 4.00 8.77 -21.83
CA ASP A 92 4.44 7.45 -22.30
C ASP A 92 3.66 6.33 -21.60
N VAL A 93 3.19 6.57 -20.36
CA VAL A 93 2.41 5.62 -19.56
C VAL A 93 1.43 6.37 -18.66
N VAL A 94 0.21 5.84 -18.55
CA VAL A 94 -0.76 6.22 -17.50
C VAL A 94 -0.73 5.17 -16.39
N HIS A 95 -0.47 5.60 -15.15
CA HIS A 95 -0.43 4.73 -13.98
C HIS A 95 -1.57 5.04 -13.00
N LEU A 96 -2.44 4.07 -12.79
CA LEU A 96 -3.56 4.12 -11.85
C LEU A 96 -3.11 3.56 -10.50
N SER A 97 -3.11 4.36 -9.44
CA SER A 97 -2.65 3.92 -8.11
C SER A 97 -3.60 2.93 -7.42
N TYR A 98 -4.81 2.75 -7.93
CA TYR A 98 -5.81 1.81 -7.42
C TYR A 98 -6.92 1.60 -8.47
N PRO A 99 -7.76 0.55 -8.33
CA PRO A 99 -8.82 0.25 -9.30
C PRO A 99 -9.87 1.36 -9.38
N VAL A 100 -10.09 1.84 -10.61
CA VAL A 100 -11.07 2.87 -10.97
C VAL A 100 -11.73 2.50 -12.31
N PRO A 101 -12.91 3.05 -12.64
CA PRO A 101 -13.43 2.91 -13.99
C PRO A 101 -12.49 3.58 -14.98
N VAL A 102 -12.03 2.85 -15.97
CA VAL A 102 -11.11 3.37 -16.98
C VAL A 102 -11.62 3.09 -18.38
N ASN A 103 -11.55 4.11 -19.24
CA ASN A 103 -11.78 3.99 -20.68
C ASN A 103 -10.42 3.90 -21.40
N SER A 104 -9.79 2.72 -21.32
CA SER A 104 -8.45 2.50 -21.90
C SER A 104 -8.42 2.67 -23.41
N SER A 105 -9.51 2.39 -24.12
CA SER A 105 -9.58 2.59 -25.58
C SER A 105 -9.49 4.06 -26.01
N ALA A 106 -9.75 5.00 -25.10
CA ALA A 106 -9.60 6.44 -25.33
C ALA A 106 -8.24 6.99 -24.86
N ILE A 107 -7.34 6.14 -24.35
CA ILE A 107 -5.98 6.48 -23.94
C ILE A 107 -5.00 5.89 -24.96
N SER A 108 -4.18 6.72 -25.57
CA SER A 108 -3.28 6.34 -26.68
C SER A 108 -1.96 5.68 -26.22
N CYS A 109 -1.70 5.62 -24.91
CA CYS A 109 -0.50 5.02 -24.34
C CYS A 109 -0.85 3.87 -23.39
N PRO A 110 0.11 3.00 -23.06
CA PRO A 110 -0.10 1.91 -22.11
C PRO A 110 -0.59 2.39 -20.75
N THR A 111 -1.46 1.56 -20.15
CA THR A 111 -2.06 1.79 -18.83
C THR A 111 -1.60 0.74 -17.84
N VAL A 112 -1.13 1.18 -16.68
CA VAL A 112 -0.70 0.33 -15.57
C VAL A 112 -1.60 0.57 -14.37
N LEU A 113 -1.95 -0.48 -13.66
CA LEU A 113 -2.70 -0.42 -12.41
C LEU A 113 -1.83 -0.95 -11.26
N THR A 114 -1.77 -0.26 -10.12
CA THR A 114 -1.35 -0.89 -8.86
C THR A 114 -2.55 -1.56 -8.19
N LEU A 115 -2.42 -2.85 -7.92
CA LEU A 115 -3.41 -3.66 -7.20
C LEU A 115 -2.90 -3.94 -5.78
N HIS A 116 -3.59 -3.34 -4.78
CA HIS A 116 -3.21 -3.47 -3.38
C HIS A 116 -3.87 -4.69 -2.71
N ASP A 117 -5.13 -4.94 -3.00
CA ASP A 117 -5.93 -6.00 -2.39
C ASP A 117 -7.13 -6.36 -3.29
N LEU A 118 -7.83 -7.42 -2.90
CA LEU A 118 -9.11 -7.81 -3.49
C LEU A 118 -10.21 -7.87 -2.41
N TYR A 119 -10.17 -6.96 -1.44
CA TYR A 119 -11.12 -6.92 -0.31
C TYR A 119 -12.60 -6.93 -0.69
N PRO A 120 -13.07 -6.39 -1.85
CA PRO A 120 -14.45 -6.59 -2.26
C PRO A 120 -14.86 -8.07 -2.39
N TYR A 121 -13.90 -8.97 -2.61
CA TYR A 121 -14.11 -10.42 -2.64
C TYR A 121 -13.82 -11.09 -1.30
N GLU A 122 -12.71 -10.74 -0.66
CA GLU A 122 -12.20 -11.37 0.55
C GLU A 122 -12.97 -10.95 1.80
N ILE A 123 -13.28 -9.65 1.94
CA ILE A 123 -13.95 -9.06 3.10
C ILE A 123 -15.13 -8.19 2.66
N PRO A 124 -16.17 -8.79 2.07
CA PRO A 124 -17.32 -8.04 1.55
C PRO A 124 -18.02 -7.20 2.64
N GLY A 125 -17.94 -7.63 3.89
CA GLY A 125 -18.51 -6.91 5.04
C GLY A 125 -17.93 -5.51 5.27
N ASN A 126 -16.72 -5.21 4.76
CA ASN A 126 -16.15 -3.86 4.84
C ASN A 126 -16.89 -2.84 3.97
N PHE A 127 -17.68 -3.29 3.01
CA PHE A 127 -18.32 -2.41 2.00
C PHE A 127 -19.84 -2.36 2.14
N GLY A 128 -20.47 -3.45 2.58
CA GLY A 128 -21.94 -3.58 2.63
C GLY A 128 -22.58 -3.76 1.24
N PHE A 129 -23.85 -4.23 1.25
CA PHE A 129 -24.67 -4.36 0.04
C PHE A 129 -25.46 -3.07 -0.23
N PRO A 130 -25.64 -2.61 -1.49
CA PRO A 130 -25.17 -3.19 -2.77
C PRO A 130 -23.76 -2.74 -3.18
N LYS A 131 -23.09 -1.89 -2.38
CA LYS A 131 -21.81 -1.24 -2.70
C LYS A 131 -20.70 -2.22 -3.06
N VAL A 132 -20.69 -3.39 -2.41
CA VAL A 132 -19.70 -4.45 -2.68
C VAL A 132 -19.78 -4.96 -4.13
N LEU A 133 -20.98 -5.12 -4.69
CA LEU A 133 -21.17 -5.57 -6.07
C LEU A 133 -20.64 -4.54 -7.06
N PHE A 134 -20.89 -3.26 -6.81
CA PHE A 134 -20.39 -2.17 -7.61
C PHE A 134 -18.84 -2.12 -7.57
N ASN A 135 -18.25 -2.26 -6.39
CA ASN A 135 -16.78 -2.30 -6.25
C ASN A 135 -16.18 -3.50 -6.99
N ARG A 136 -16.81 -4.68 -6.95
CA ARG A 136 -16.39 -5.86 -7.73
C ARG A 136 -16.47 -5.58 -9.24
N PHE A 137 -17.54 -4.96 -9.70
CA PHE A 137 -17.71 -4.59 -11.10
C PHE A 137 -16.60 -3.63 -11.56
N ILE A 138 -16.36 -2.55 -10.81
CA ILE A 138 -15.29 -1.58 -11.12
C ILE A 138 -13.91 -2.27 -11.16
N LEU A 139 -13.62 -3.10 -10.16
CA LEU A 139 -12.37 -3.85 -10.10
C LEU A 139 -12.18 -4.74 -11.34
N GLN A 140 -13.19 -5.53 -11.70
CA GLN A 140 -13.13 -6.41 -12.89
C GLN A 140 -12.99 -5.62 -14.19
N GLN A 141 -13.74 -4.52 -14.33
CA GLN A 141 -13.63 -3.64 -15.50
C GLN A 141 -12.23 -3.06 -15.62
N CYS A 142 -11.66 -2.53 -14.53
CA CYS A 142 -10.33 -1.97 -14.51
C CYS A 142 -9.26 -3.01 -14.89
N LEU A 143 -9.26 -4.19 -14.23
CA LEU A 143 -8.31 -5.27 -14.50
C LEU A 143 -8.32 -5.78 -15.95
N ARG A 144 -9.51 -5.80 -16.58
CA ARG A 144 -9.62 -6.18 -18.00
C ARG A 144 -9.09 -5.10 -18.94
N SER A 145 -9.26 -3.84 -18.57
CA SER A 145 -8.97 -2.68 -19.43
C SER A 145 -7.50 -2.28 -19.45
N VAL A 146 -6.76 -2.42 -18.35
CA VAL A 146 -5.35 -2.02 -18.27
C VAL A 146 -4.42 -3.01 -18.97
N ASP A 147 -3.23 -2.56 -19.36
CA ASP A 147 -2.22 -3.36 -20.06
C ASP A 147 -1.37 -4.19 -19.10
N ALA A 148 -1.10 -3.67 -17.89
CA ALA A 148 -0.39 -4.41 -16.84
C ALA A 148 -0.95 -4.09 -15.45
N VAL A 149 -0.76 -5.04 -14.52
CA VAL A 149 -1.20 -4.94 -13.12
C VAL A 149 0.00 -5.17 -12.21
N ALA A 150 0.48 -4.11 -11.56
CA ALA A 150 1.51 -4.18 -10.53
C ALA A 150 0.85 -4.63 -9.22
N CYS A 151 1.01 -5.90 -8.86
CA CYS A 151 0.52 -6.46 -7.60
C CYS A 151 1.56 -6.22 -6.49
N VAL A 152 1.12 -5.73 -5.33
CA VAL A 152 2.01 -5.34 -4.23
C VAL A 152 2.63 -6.52 -3.46
N SER A 153 2.27 -7.77 -3.79
CA SER A 153 2.79 -8.99 -3.19
C SER A 153 2.48 -10.21 -4.07
N ASP A 154 3.17 -11.32 -3.87
CA ASP A 154 2.81 -12.61 -4.49
C ASP A 154 1.45 -13.12 -3.98
N ALA A 155 1.12 -12.83 -2.70
CA ALA A 155 -0.22 -13.08 -2.17
C ALA A 155 -1.30 -12.35 -2.99
N THR A 156 -1.08 -11.09 -3.36
CA THR A 156 -2.01 -10.32 -4.22
C THR A 156 -2.08 -10.89 -5.63
N VAL A 157 -0.96 -11.37 -6.20
CA VAL A 157 -0.96 -12.07 -7.51
C VAL A 157 -1.82 -13.33 -7.45
N LEU A 158 -1.65 -14.15 -6.41
CA LEU A 158 -2.41 -15.40 -6.23
C LEU A 158 -3.91 -15.11 -6.09
N ARG A 159 -4.28 -14.09 -5.30
CA ARG A 159 -5.69 -13.67 -5.14
C ARG A 159 -6.27 -13.10 -6.43
N MET A 160 -5.51 -12.29 -7.17
CA MET A 160 -5.94 -11.85 -8.49
C MET A 160 -6.29 -13.04 -9.39
N LYS A 161 -5.43 -14.07 -9.44
CA LYS A 161 -5.70 -15.28 -10.20
C LYS A 161 -6.93 -16.06 -9.70
N GLN A 162 -7.17 -16.08 -8.40
CA GLN A 162 -8.33 -16.73 -7.80
C GLN A 162 -9.66 -16.08 -8.20
N TYR A 163 -9.70 -14.73 -8.31
CA TYR A 163 -10.94 -13.98 -8.51
C TYR A 163 -11.11 -13.43 -9.93
N THR A 164 -10.21 -13.77 -10.86
CA THR A 164 -10.24 -13.27 -12.23
C THR A 164 -10.06 -14.41 -13.25
N PRO A 165 -10.54 -14.24 -14.50
CA PRO A 165 -10.35 -15.24 -15.53
C PRO A 165 -8.89 -15.36 -15.99
N PRO A 166 -8.46 -16.56 -16.47
CA PRO A 166 -7.09 -16.80 -16.92
C PRO A 166 -6.58 -15.80 -17.98
N SER A 167 -7.46 -15.24 -18.80
CA SER A 167 -7.10 -14.31 -19.88
C SER A 167 -6.39 -13.04 -19.42
N ILE A 168 -6.49 -12.69 -18.13
CA ILE A 168 -5.82 -11.49 -17.58
C ILE A 168 -4.65 -11.81 -16.64
N TRP A 169 -4.37 -13.09 -16.37
CA TRP A 169 -3.30 -13.47 -15.45
C TRP A 169 -1.91 -13.06 -15.91
N GLY A 170 -1.68 -13.07 -17.24
CA GLY A 170 -0.42 -12.62 -17.83
C GLY A 170 -0.09 -11.14 -17.64
N LYS A 171 -1.08 -10.33 -17.21
CA LYS A 171 -0.88 -8.91 -16.91
C LYS A 171 -0.29 -8.67 -15.51
N ALA A 172 -0.36 -9.66 -14.61
CA ALA A 172 0.08 -9.53 -13.22
C ALA A 172 1.61 -9.58 -13.13
N ILE A 173 2.18 -8.57 -12.48
CA ILE A 173 3.61 -8.48 -12.18
C ILE A 173 3.72 -8.07 -10.72
N ARG A 174 4.54 -8.78 -9.94
CA ARG A 174 4.79 -8.39 -8.56
C ARG A 174 5.77 -7.22 -8.52
N ILE A 175 5.34 -6.12 -7.92
CA ILE A 175 6.19 -4.99 -7.53
C ILE A 175 5.77 -4.58 -6.12
N TYR A 176 6.65 -4.81 -5.14
CA TYR A 176 6.37 -4.54 -3.73
C TYR A 176 6.09 -3.06 -3.44
N ASN A 177 5.58 -2.78 -2.25
CA ASN A 177 5.53 -1.42 -1.74
C ASN A 177 6.92 -0.95 -1.32
N CYS A 178 7.21 0.33 -1.57
CA CYS A 178 8.41 0.97 -1.05
C CYS A 178 8.29 1.19 0.45
N VAL A 179 9.31 0.74 1.18
CA VAL A 179 9.44 0.95 2.61
C VAL A 179 10.89 1.36 2.89
N GLU A 180 11.07 2.59 3.32
CA GLU A 180 12.37 3.15 3.67
C GLU A 180 12.29 3.75 5.07
N ARG A 181 13.40 3.70 5.78
CA ARG A 181 13.51 4.34 7.08
C ARG A 181 13.83 5.83 6.88
N GLU A 182 12.94 6.68 7.33
CA GLU A 182 13.28 8.11 7.48
C GLU A 182 14.31 8.27 8.62
N PRO A 183 15.30 9.16 8.46
CA PRO A 183 16.22 9.48 9.55
C PRO A 183 15.44 9.94 10.79
N MET A 184 15.69 9.30 11.93
CA MET A 184 15.05 9.70 13.19
C MET A 184 15.41 11.16 13.48
N ARG A 185 14.45 12.06 13.37
CA ARG A 185 14.52 13.37 14.00
C ARG A 185 14.08 13.20 15.45
N SER A 186 14.86 13.67 16.41
CA SER A 186 14.49 13.68 17.82
C SER A 186 13.10 14.33 17.95
N GLY A 187 12.09 13.53 18.28
CA GLY A 187 10.71 13.97 18.37
C GLY A 187 10.15 13.79 19.78
N GLN A 188 9.20 14.63 20.14
CA GLN A 188 8.40 14.42 21.35
C GLN A 188 7.42 13.25 21.13
N SER A 189 7.04 12.60 22.23
CA SER A 189 6.01 11.57 22.22
C SER A 189 4.72 12.09 21.59
N PRO A 190 4.13 11.42 20.61
CA PRO A 190 2.81 11.75 20.11
C PRO A 190 1.67 11.21 21.01
N ILE A 191 2.03 10.42 22.05
CA ILE A 191 1.07 9.85 23.01
C ILE A 191 0.80 10.91 24.07
N PRO A 192 -0.46 11.36 24.23
CA PRO A 192 -0.82 12.31 25.28
C PRO A 192 -0.47 11.77 26.69
N ASP A 193 0.04 12.65 27.54
CA ASP A 193 0.39 12.34 28.93
C ASP A 193 1.22 11.05 29.10
N TRP A 194 2.17 10.85 28.18
CA TRP A 194 3.09 9.71 28.25
C TRP A 194 4.29 10.05 29.14
N HIS A 195 4.51 9.25 30.15
CA HIS A 195 5.59 9.42 31.15
C HIS A 195 6.59 8.24 31.12
N GLY A 196 6.65 7.49 30.01
CA GLY A 196 7.56 6.34 29.88
C GLY A 196 6.88 4.99 30.10
N GLU A 197 5.54 4.94 30.16
CA GLU A 197 4.83 3.68 30.29
C GLU A 197 5.05 2.80 29.05
N PRO A 198 5.30 1.47 29.24
CA PRO A 198 5.44 0.55 28.13
C PRO A 198 4.13 0.42 27.37
N PHE A 199 4.24 0.24 26.03
CA PHE A 199 3.03 0.06 25.22
C PHE A 199 3.22 -0.95 24.08
N LEU A 200 2.16 -1.68 23.77
CA LEU A 200 2.00 -2.44 22.54
C LEU A 200 1.43 -1.53 21.48
N LEU A 201 1.89 -1.69 20.25
CA LEU A 201 1.50 -0.87 19.10
C LEU A 201 0.69 -1.70 18.09
N SER A 202 -0.36 -1.11 17.54
CA SER A 202 -1.01 -1.60 16.32
C SER A 202 -1.26 -0.44 15.37
N VAL A 203 -0.83 -0.57 14.12
CA VAL A 203 -1.04 0.47 13.09
C VAL A 203 -2.02 -0.06 12.06
N SER A 204 -3.30 0.31 12.21
CA SER A 204 -4.37 -0.28 11.41
C SER A 204 -5.65 0.56 11.41
N GLN A 205 -6.29 0.67 10.24
CA GLN A 205 -7.64 1.22 10.14
C GLN A 205 -8.64 0.29 10.85
N HIS A 206 -9.73 0.86 11.39
CA HIS A 206 -10.76 0.09 12.09
C HIS A 206 -11.66 -0.69 11.11
N ARG A 207 -11.06 -1.69 10.45
CA ARG A 207 -11.70 -2.58 9.47
C ARG A 207 -11.67 -4.04 9.93
N LYS A 208 -12.62 -4.83 9.45
CA LYS A 208 -12.80 -6.22 9.85
C LYS A 208 -11.52 -7.07 9.65
N ASN A 209 -10.86 -6.93 8.50
CA ASN A 209 -9.64 -7.68 8.21
C ASN A 209 -8.46 -7.39 9.16
N LYS A 210 -8.48 -6.27 9.88
CA LYS A 210 -7.43 -5.91 10.86
C LYS A 210 -7.60 -6.61 12.21
N ASN A 211 -8.77 -7.18 12.44
CA ASN A 211 -9.07 -8.01 13.60
C ASN A 211 -8.73 -7.37 14.97
N ILE A 212 -8.92 -6.04 15.07
CA ILE A 212 -8.67 -5.28 16.31
C ILE A 212 -9.42 -5.87 17.53
N PRO A 213 -10.66 -6.40 17.40
CA PRO A 213 -11.33 -7.06 18.51
C PRO A 213 -10.54 -8.23 19.12
N LEU A 214 -9.82 -9.01 18.30
CA LEU A 214 -8.91 -10.05 18.81
C LEU A 214 -7.77 -9.42 19.62
N LEU A 215 -7.14 -8.37 19.09
CA LEU A 215 -6.05 -7.68 19.81
C LEU A 215 -6.48 -7.15 21.17
N ILE A 216 -7.69 -6.59 21.29
CA ILE A 216 -8.24 -6.09 22.56
C ILE A 216 -8.43 -7.23 23.56
N ARG A 217 -8.97 -8.38 23.14
CA ARG A 217 -9.09 -9.57 24.01
C ARG A 217 -7.73 -10.12 24.43
N VAL A 218 -6.78 -10.17 23.51
CA VAL A 218 -5.38 -10.55 23.79
C VAL A 218 -4.79 -9.62 24.85
N PHE A 219 -4.96 -8.31 24.69
CA PHE A 219 -4.45 -7.31 25.61
C PHE A 219 -5.11 -7.43 27.00
N HIS A 220 -6.42 -7.62 27.06
CA HIS A 220 -7.15 -7.91 28.32
C HIS A 220 -6.58 -9.16 29.01
N ARG A 221 -6.36 -10.26 28.26
CA ARG A 221 -5.77 -11.50 28.77
C ARG A 221 -4.37 -11.28 29.33
N LEU A 222 -3.52 -10.53 28.64
CA LEU A 222 -2.17 -10.19 29.08
C LEU A 222 -2.17 -9.48 30.45
N LEU A 223 -3.05 -8.50 30.64
CA LEU A 223 -3.19 -7.76 31.89
C LEU A 223 -3.79 -8.65 32.99
N HIS A 224 -4.88 -9.36 32.71
CA HIS A 224 -5.58 -10.20 33.68
C HIS A 224 -4.71 -11.36 34.20
N SER A 225 -3.93 -11.98 33.31
CA SER A 225 -2.99 -13.05 33.65
C SER A 225 -1.62 -12.54 34.12
N ARG A 226 -1.44 -11.25 34.31
CA ARG A 226 -0.19 -10.59 34.73
C ARG A 226 1.03 -11.01 33.91
N LEU A 227 0.82 -11.21 32.60
CA LEU A 227 1.88 -11.57 31.66
C LEU A 227 2.68 -10.36 31.19
N VAL A 228 2.18 -9.16 31.42
CA VAL A 228 2.81 -7.86 31.15
C VAL A 228 2.71 -6.96 32.38
N HIS A 229 3.49 -5.88 32.39
CA HIS A 229 3.45 -4.88 33.45
C HIS A 229 2.06 -4.25 33.57
N GLU A 230 1.63 -3.96 34.78
CA GLU A 230 0.30 -3.38 35.03
C GLU A 230 0.09 -2.02 34.37
N SER A 231 1.14 -1.23 34.19
CA SER A 231 1.09 0.05 33.47
C SER A 231 1.10 -0.07 31.94
N MET A 232 1.18 -1.30 31.38
CA MET A 232 1.17 -1.50 29.92
C MET A 232 -0.05 -0.85 29.28
N ARG A 233 0.19 -0.12 28.18
CA ARG A 233 -0.87 0.48 27.34
C ARG A 233 -0.97 -0.24 26.00
N LEU A 234 -2.09 -0.11 25.32
CA LEU A 234 -2.27 -0.51 23.93
C LEU A 234 -2.54 0.74 23.10
N VAL A 235 -1.64 1.06 22.20
CA VAL A 235 -1.76 2.20 21.28
C VAL A 235 -2.19 1.69 19.91
N ILE A 236 -3.33 2.15 19.43
CA ILE A 236 -3.90 1.80 18.13
C ILE A 236 -3.86 3.06 17.26
N ILE A 237 -3.03 3.05 16.20
CA ILE A 237 -2.89 4.16 15.26
C ILE A 237 -3.66 3.82 14.00
N GLY A 238 -4.68 4.63 13.68
CA GLY A 238 -5.44 4.44 12.45
C GLY A 238 -6.74 5.23 12.42
N ILE A 239 -7.27 5.39 11.22
CA ILE A 239 -8.53 6.12 11.02
C ILE A 239 -9.74 5.26 11.39
N VAL A 240 -10.78 5.93 11.87
CA VAL A 240 -12.09 5.33 12.16
C VAL A 240 -12.65 4.60 10.92
N GLY A 241 -13.40 3.54 11.17
CA GLY A 241 -13.94 2.69 10.11
C GLY A 241 -15.18 1.90 10.57
N PRO A 242 -15.64 0.94 9.78
CA PRO A 242 -16.86 0.19 10.05
C PRO A 242 -16.87 -0.55 11.41
N GLU A 243 -15.71 -0.96 11.91
CA GLU A 243 -15.58 -1.70 13.17
C GLU A 243 -15.42 -0.80 14.41
N THR A 244 -15.32 0.52 14.27
CA THR A 244 -15.01 1.44 15.38
C THR A 244 -16.00 1.30 16.53
N ALA A 245 -17.31 1.28 16.27
CA ALA A 245 -18.32 1.17 17.31
C ALA A 245 -18.18 -0.14 18.11
N ARG A 246 -17.97 -1.26 17.41
CA ARG A 246 -17.74 -2.57 18.03
C ARG A 246 -16.47 -2.61 18.87
N ILE A 247 -15.40 -1.98 18.39
CA ILE A 247 -14.13 -1.87 19.10
C ILE A 247 -14.32 -1.08 20.41
N CYS A 248 -14.95 0.09 20.34
CA CYS A 248 -15.23 0.92 21.52
C CYS A 248 -16.13 0.20 22.54
N GLN A 249 -17.15 -0.50 22.06
CA GLN A 249 -18.03 -1.32 22.92
C GLN A 249 -17.22 -2.38 23.67
N LEU A 250 -16.36 -3.13 22.98
CA LEU A 250 -15.54 -4.19 23.58
C LEU A 250 -14.56 -3.63 24.62
N ILE A 251 -13.95 -2.47 24.36
CA ILE A 251 -13.07 -1.78 25.32
C ILE A 251 -13.83 -1.42 26.60
N SER A 252 -15.07 -0.94 26.47
CA SER A 252 -15.93 -0.61 27.60
C SER A 252 -16.33 -1.86 28.41
N GLU A 253 -16.76 -2.92 27.71
CA GLU A 253 -17.13 -4.21 28.33
C GLU A 253 -15.98 -4.82 29.15
N LEU A 254 -14.75 -4.73 28.64
CA LEU A 254 -13.53 -5.23 29.27
C LEU A 254 -12.88 -4.23 30.25
N ARG A 255 -13.47 -3.03 30.43
CA ARG A 255 -12.97 -1.95 31.29
C ARG A 255 -11.54 -1.51 30.98
N LEU A 256 -11.22 -1.41 29.70
CA LEU A 256 -9.88 -1.05 29.22
C LEU A 256 -9.75 0.42 28.78
N GLY A 257 -10.73 1.28 29.07
CA GLY A 257 -10.79 2.66 28.56
C GLY A 257 -9.57 3.52 28.88
N GLU A 258 -8.94 3.34 30.05
CA GLU A 258 -7.72 4.06 30.44
C GLU A 258 -6.42 3.44 29.88
N ARG A 259 -6.49 2.26 29.31
CA ARG A 259 -5.35 1.46 28.86
C ARG A 259 -5.22 1.39 27.35
N VAL A 260 -6.31 1.60 26.60
CA VAL A 260 -6.35 1.58 25.15
C VAL A 260 -6.45 2.99 24.60
N LEU A 261 -5.46 3.40 23.82
CA LEU A 261 -5.37 4.74 23.25
C LEU A 261 -5.53 4.67 21.74
N PHE A 262 -6.37 5.54 21.19
CA PHE A 262 -6.50 5.73 19.74
C PHE A 262 -5.77 6.99 19.31
N LEU A 263 -4.89 6.86 18.32
CA LEU A 263 -4.22 7.97 17.66
C LEU A 263 -4.53 7.95 16.17
N GLN A 264 -4.62 9.13 15.57
CA GLN A 264 -4.83 9.27 14.14
C GLN A 264 -4.18 10.55 13.61
N GLY A 265 -3.90 10.59 12.30
CA GLY A 265 -3.32 11.78 11.68
C GLY A 265 -1.88 12.07 12.12
N LEU A 266 -1.13 11.06 12.58
CA LEU A 266 0.26 11.24 12.95
C LEU A 266 1.12 11.59 11.73
N SER A 267 2.04 12.51 11.93
CA SER A 267 3.12 12.75 10.97
C SER A 267 4.05 11.54 10.86
N GLU A 268 4.82 11.44 9.79
CA GLU A 268 5.78 10.35 9.60
C GLU A 268 6.81 10.25 10.76
N PRO A 269 7.42 11.36 11.25
CA PRO A 269 8.31 11.30 12.41
C PRO A 269 7.62 10.81 13.70
N ALA A 270 6.35 11.20 13.92
CA ALA A 270 5.58 10.77 15.07
C ALA A 270 5.26 9.26 15.01
N LEU A 271 4.93 8.74 13.83
CA LEU A 271 4.72 7.30 13.65
C LEU A 271 6.02 6.52 13.83
N GLN A 272 7.15 7.01 13.30
CA GLN A 272 8.47 6.41 13.53
C GLN A 272 8.85 6.39 15.00
N TRP A 273 8.52 7.46 15.74
CA TRP A 273 8.70 7.49 17.19
C TRP A 273 7.94 6.33 17.86
N CYS A 274 6.68 6.09 17.48
CA CYS A 274 5.90 4.98 18.03
C CYS A 274 6.53 3.61 17.74
N TYR A 275 7.03 3.37 16.53
CA TYR A 275 7.71 2.12 16.19
C TYR A 275 8.99 1.90 17.00
N THR A 276 9.75 2.95 17.28
CA THR A 276 11.02 2.85 18.00
C THR A 276 10.88 2.78 19.52
N HIS A 277 9.73 3.18 20.07
CA HIS A 277 9.48 3.23 21.51
C HIS A 277 8.46 2.20 21.99
N CYS A 278 7.75 1.50 21.09
CA CYS A 278 6.85 0.44 21.52
C CYS A 278 7.62 -0.82 21.94
N GLU A 279 7.03 -1.59 22.84
CA GLU A 279 7.55 -2.89 23.23
C GLU A 279 7.45 -3.91 22.11
N ALA A 280 6.35 -3.86 21.35
CA ALA A 280 6.13 -4.70 20.18
C ALA A 280 5.01 -4.14 19.28
N LEU A 281 5.13 -4.36 17.97
CA LEU A 281 4.01 -4.25 17.04
C LEU A 281 3.20 -5.56 17.08
N VAL A 282 1.87 -5.44 17.19
CA VAL A 282 0.94 -6.58 17.10
C VAL A 282 -0.02 -6.37 15.92
N ALA A 283 0.03 -7.29 14.96
CA ALA A 283 -0.75 -7.22 13.72
C ALA A 283 -1.56 -8.51 13.49
N PRO A 284 -2.76 -8.68 14.11
CA PRO A 284 -3.57 -9.89 14.06
C PRO A 284 -4.47 -9.95 12.83
N SER A 285 -4.04 -9.38 11.70
CA SER A 285 -4.85 -9.25 10.49
C SER A 285 -5.25 -10.61 9.90
N GLU A 286 -6.48 -10.71 9.41
CA GLU A 286 -7.00 -11.91 8.71
C GLU A 286 -6.47 -12.00 7.28
N THR A 287 -6.30 -10.86 6.64
CA THR A 287 -5.76 -10.74 5.28
C THR A 287 -5.18 -9.35 5.04
N GLU A 288 -4.12 -9.29 4.24
CA GLU A 288 -3.44 -8.07 3.84
C GLU A 288 -3.00 -8.16 2.38
N GLY A 289 -2.92 -7.02 1.72
CA GLY A 289 -2.29 -6.97 0.41
C GLY A 289 -0.77 -7.05 0.49
N PHE A 290 -0.17 -6.32 1.43
CA PHE A 290 1.26 -6.32 1.69
C PHE A 290 1.55 -6.37 3.19
N GLY A 291 1.28 -5.30 3.93
CA GLY A 291 1.55 -5.22 5.36
C GLY A 291 2.59 -4.15 5.68
N LEU A 292 2.42 -2.95 5.15
CA LEU A 292 3.33 -1.81 5.40
C LEU A 292 3.74 -1.66 6.88
N PRO A 293 2.80 -1.73 7.88
CA PRO A 293 3.17 -1.58 9.28
C PRO A 293 4.15 -2.64 9.78
N VAL A 294 4.07 -3.88 9.25
CA VAL A 294 5.01 -4.95 9.61
C VAL A 294 6.41 -4.64 9.07
N ALA A 295 6.52 -4.24 7.81
CA ALA A 295 7.78 -3.87 7.19
C ALA A 295 8.41 -2.63 7.87
N GLU A 296 7.61 -1.60 8.16
CA GLU A 296 8.03 -0.38 8.87
C GLU A 296 8.56 -0.70 10.28
N ALA A 297 7.88 -1.59 11.00
CA ALA A 297 8.29 -2.03 12.33
C ALA A 297 9.63 -2.79 12.32
N LEU A 298 9.82 -3.69 11.35
CA LEU A 298 11.08 -4.42 11.17
C LEU A 298 12.26 -3.48 10.89
N LEU A 299 12.05 -2.51 9.99
CA LEU A 299 13.04 -1.47 9.69
C LEU A 299 13.38 -0.62 10.92
N ALA A 300 12.40 -0.39 11.81
CA ALA A 300 12.61 0.36 13.05
C ALA A 300 13.29 -0.45 14.17
N GLY A 301 13.42 -1.78 14.01
CA GLY A 301 13.94 -2.67 15.05
C GLY A 301 12.90 -3.03 16.11
N CYS A 302 11.61 -2.88 15.78
CA CYS A 302 10.52 -3.27 16.64
C CYS A 302 10.33 -4.80 16.62
N ARG A 303 10.01 -5.41 17.77
CA ARG A 303 9.53 -6.79 17.80
C ARG A 303 8.18 -6.86 17.09
N VAL A 304 8.02 -7.84 16.21
CA VAL A 304 6.76 -8.00 15.44
C VAL A 304 6.10 -9.32 15.79
N ILE A 305 4.87 -9.25 16.28
CA ILE A 305 3.99 -10.40 16.47
C ILE A 305 2.81 -10.24 15.52
N CYS A 306 2.65 -11.15 14.58
CA CYS A 306 1.64 -11.01 13.55
C CYS A 306 0.96 -12.35 13.21
N SER A 307 -0.17 -12.26 12.52
CA SER A 307 -0.87 -13.45 12.01
C SER A 307 0.00 -14.19 11.00
N ASP A 308 -0.14 -15.50 10.98
CA ASP A 308 0.47 -16.36 9.96
C ASP A 308 -0.33 -16.29 8.65
N ILE A 309 -0.09 -15.23 7.86
CA ILE A 309 -0.72 -14.99 6.57
C ILE A 309 0.33 -14.82 5.45
N PRO A 310 0.01 -15.18 4.19
CA PRO A 310 0.99 -15.18 3.11
C PRO A 310 1.72 -13.86 2.93
N SER A 311 1.01 -12.72 2.96
CA SER A 311 1.61 -11.40 2.75
C SER A 311 2.62 -11.01 3.84
N PHE A 312 2.41 -11.43 5.10
CA PHE A 312 3.38 -11.18 6.16
C PHE A 312 4.60 -12.10 6.06
N ARG A 313 4.39 -13.33 5.56
CA ARG A 313 5.49 -14.25 5.25
C ARG A 313 6.44 -13.74 4.17
N GLU A 314 5.93 -12.97 3.21
CA GLU A 314 6.74 -12.36 2.15
C GLU A 314 7.66 -11.21 2.64
N ILE A 315 7.28 -10.58 3.76
CA ILE A 315 8.05 -9.49 4.37
C ILE A 315 9.11 -10.05 5.32
N ASP A 316 8.82 -11.22 5.91
CA ASP A 316 9.60 -11.76 7.00
C ASP A 316 10.99 -12.26 6.52
N GLU A 317 12.01 -11.74 7.16
CA GLU A 317 13.41 -12.19 7.03
C GLU A 317 13.82 -13.07 8.26
N GLY A 318 12.84 -13.78 8.85
CA GLY A 318 13.07 -14.60 10.05
C GLY A 318 12.94 -13.84 11.37
N HIS A 319 12.35 -12.66 11.35
CA HIS A 319 12.27 -11.76 12.52
C HIS A 319 10.85 -11.55 13.06
N CYS A 320 9.82 -12.07 12.37
CA CYS A 320 8.45 -12.02 12.84
C CYS A 320 8.09 -13.25 13.69
N ARG A 321 7.33 -13.03 14.75
CA ARG A 321 6.67 -14.10 15.49
C ARG A 321 5.28 -14.33 14.91
N PHE A 322 5.13 -15.41 14.15
CA PHE A 322 3.85 -15.77 13.53
C PHE A 322 2.92 -16.50 14.48
N VAL A 323 1.65 -16.15 14.44
CA VAL A 323 0.57 -16.77 15.20
C VAL A 323 -0.56 -17.17 14.26
N ALA A 324 -0.88 -18.46 14.18
CA ALA A 324 -2.00 -18.96 13.40
C ALA A 324 -3.34 -18.45 13.98
N LEU A 325 -4.20 -17.92 13.11
CA LEU A 325 -5.57 -17.56 13.45
C LEU A 325 -6.43 -18.82 13.66
N GLY A 326 -7.43 -18.74 14.56
CA GLY A 326 -8.34 -19.82 14.88
C GLY A 326 -8.87 -19.74 16.32
N PRO A 327 -9.51 -20.78 16.83
CA PRO A 327 -10.15 -20.75 18.15
C PRO A 327 -9.20 -20.41 19.31
N SER A 328 -7.93 -20.83 19.23
CA SER A 328 -6.90 -20.56 20.26
C SER A 328 -6.02 -19.35 19.94
N ALA A 329 -6.39 -18.51 18.95
CA ALA A 329 -5.56 -17.39 18.54
C ALA A 329 -5.30 -16.38 19.67
N GLU A 330 -6.31 -16.09 20.50
CA GLU A 330 -6.18 -15.18 21.65
C GLU A 330 -5.08 -15.64 22.61
N GLU A 331 -5.09 -16.90 22.98
CA GLU A 331 -4.11 -17.50 23.90
C GLU A 331 -2.71 -17.50 23.28
N LYS A 332 -2.59 -17.97 22.03
CA LYS A 332 -1.32 -18.04 21.31
C LYS A 332 -0.70 -16.66 21.08
N PHE A 333 -1.49 -15.63 20.76
CA PHE A 333 -0.99 -14.26 20.68
C PHE A 333 -0.51 -13.76 22.03
N ALA A 334 -1.24 -14.01 23.12
CA ALA A 334 -0.81 -13.60 24.46
C ALA A 334 0.52 -14.27 24.85
N GLU A 335 0.66 -15.58 24.62
CA GLU A 335 1.91 -16.31 24.86
C GLU A 335 3.07 -15.80 23.99
N ALA A 336 2.81 -15.56 22.70
CA ALA A 336 3.81 -15.05 21.78
C ALA A 336 4.32 -13.68 22.19
N ILE A 337 3.42 -12.77 22.61
CA ILE A 337 3.76 -11.43 23.11
C ILE A 337 4.58 -11.57 24.40
N ALA A 338 4.08 -12.30 25.40
CA ALA A 338 4.75 -12.46 26.68
C ALA A 338 6.14 -13.09 26.56
N THR A 339 6.31 -14.04 25.62
CA THR A 339 7.60 -14.68 25.33
C THR A 339 8.54 -13.70 24.62
N SER A 340 8.06 -12.94 23.64
CA SER A 340 8.87 -11.99 22.89
C SER A 340 9.37 -10.84 23.76
N LEU A 341 8.56 -10.38 24.73
CA LEU A 341 8.95 -9.30 25.63
C LEU A 341 10.08 -9.69 26.61
N LYS A 342 10.32 -10.98 26.84
CA LYS A 342 11.44 -11.48 27.65
C LYS A 342 12.76 -11.56 26.88
N GLN A 343 12.72 -11.45 25.56
CA GLN A 343 13.89 -11.47 24.70
C GLN A 343 14.51 -10.06 24.58
N PRO A 344 15.80 -9.94 24.25
CA PRO A 344 16.39 -8.64 23.98
C PRO A 344 15.72 -7.94 22.77
N PRO A 345 15.77 -6.60 22.68
CA PRO A 345 15.28 -5.87 21.53
C PRO A 345 15.90 -6.38 20.22
N THR A 346 15.13 -6.39 19.18
CA THR A 346 15.61 -6.75 17.83
C THR A 346 16.35 -5.54 17.24
N PRO A 347 17.52 -5.70 16.61
CA PRO A 347 18.14 -4.60 15.88
C PRO A 347 17.30 -4.25 14.64
N PRO A 348 17.40 -3.00 14.15
CA PRO A 348 16.80 -2.64 12.86
C PRO A 348 17.28 -3.54 11.74
N ILE A 349 16.36 -3.99 10.89
CA ILE A 349 16.62 -4.95 9.82
C ILE A 349 16.62 -4.21 8.49
N ALA A 350 17.62 -4.43 7.66
CA ALA A 350 17.62 -3.90 6.30
C ALA A 350 16.69 -4.75 5.41
N LEU A 351 15.82 -4.09 4.66
CA LEU A 351 14.89 -4.70 3.70
C LEU A 351 15.15 -4.14 2.29
N PRO A 352 16.31 -4.43 1.69
CA PRO A 352 16.76 -3.81 0.44
C PRO A 352 15.81 -4.06 -0.72
N GLN A 353 15.10 -5.19 -0.72
CA GLN A 353 14.10 -5.54 -1.73
C GLN A 353 12.90 -4.56 -1.78
N PHE A 354 12.69 -3.77 -0.72
CA PHE A 354 11.62 -2.77 -0.62
C PHE A 354 12.14 -1.33 -0.75
N SER A 355 13.43 -1.15 -1.10
CA SER A 355 14.02 0.17 -1.26
C SER A 355 13.47 0.89 -2.49
N SER A 356 13.46 2.22 -2.43
CA SER A 356 13.02 3.07 -3.54
C SER A 356 13.86 2.87 -4.82
N GLU A 357 15.11 2.49 -4.69
CA GLU A 357 16.02 2.22 -5.80
C GLU A 357 15.61 0.95 -6.57
N VAL A 358 15.35 -0.15 -5.83
CA VAL A 358 14.91 -1.42 -6.40
C VAL A 358 13.52 -1.26 -7.04
N LEU A 359 12.59 -0.63 -6.35
CA LEU A 359 11.24 -0.45 -6.87
C LEU A 359 11.17 0.51 -8.05
N GLY A 360 11.93 1.61 -7.99
CA GLY A 360 12.05 2.54 -9.12
C GLY A 360 12.53 1.83 -10.39
N THR A 361 13.53 0.95 -10.26
CA THR A 361 14.03 0.13 -11.35
C THR A 361 12.98 -0.88 -11.86
N GLN A 362 12.23 -1.54 -10.96
CA GLN A 362 11.18 -2.48 -11.35
C GLN A 362 10.05 -1.79 -12.12
N TYR A 363 9.57 -0.63 -11.65
CA TYR A 363 8.56 0.15 -12.36
C TYR A 363 9.07 0.66 -13.71
N LEU A 364 10.29 1.19 -13.77
CA LEU A 364 10.88 1.64 -15.01
C LEU A 364 10.98 0.50 -16.05
N ASN A 365 11.42 -0.68 -15.62
CA ASN A 365 11.48 -1.87 -16.48
C ASN A 365 10.09 -2.33 -16.95
N LEU A 366 9.06 -2.22 -16.11
CA LEU A 366 7.68 -2.47 -16.51
C LEU A 366 7.25 -1.48 -17.60
N TYR A 367 7.48 -0.19 -17.40
CA TYR A 367 7.07 0.85 -18.37
C TYR A 367 7.80 0.72 -19.71
N ARG A 368 9.11 0.43 -19.71
CA ARG A 368 9.88 0.16 -20.93
C ARG A 368 9.33 -1.00 -21.75
N ARG A 369 8.91 -2.07 -21.10
CA ARG A 369 8.31 -3.23 -21.79
C ARG A 369 6.97 -2.91 -22.44
N LEU A 370 6.20 -2.01 -21.86
CA LEU A 370 4.89 -1.62 -22.38
C LEU A 370 4.98 -0.51 -23.44
N SER A 371 5.94 0.39 -23.33
CA SER A 371 6.16 1.51 -24.23
C SER A 371 7.59 1.41 -24.80
N PRO A 372 7.85 0.48 -25.74
CA PRO A 372 9.16 0.39 -26.39
C PRO A 372 9.44 1.70 -27.10
N SER A 373 10.53 2.37 -26.73
CA SER A 373 10.94 3.64 -27.33
C SER A 373 11.07 3.47 -28.84
N THR A 374 10.72 4.51 -29.60
CA THR A 374 10.84 4.59 -31.06
C THR A 374 12.28 4.30 -31.55
N GLU A 375 13.29 4.44 -30.69
CA GLU A 375 14.67 4.03 -30.95
C GLU A 375 14.86 2.51 -31.05
N HIS A 376 14.17 1.72 -30.22
CA HIS A 376 14.22 0.24 -30.31
C HIS A 376 13.47 -0.29 -31.52
N LEU A 377 12.38 0.37 -31.93
CA LEU A 377 11.69 0.05 -33.19
C LEU A 377 12.54 0.39 -34.42
N ARG A 378 13.29 1.52 -34.41
CA ARG A 378 14.23 1.88 -35.46
C ARG A 378 15.44 0.94 -35.49
N ALA A 379 15.99 0.53 -34.36
CA ALA A 379 17.06 -0.44 -34.27
C ALA A 379 16.62 -1.83 -34.77
N ALA A 380 15.41 -2.27 -34.43
CA ALA A 380 14.85 -3.54 -34.92
C ALA A 380 14.53 -3.48 -36.44
N GLN A 381 14.01 -2.37 -36.92
CA GLN A 381 13.78 -2.15 -38.36
C GLN A 381 15.08 -1.99 -39.15
N GLY A 382 16.08 -1.35 -38.57
CA GLY A 382 17.42 -1.26 -39.15
C GLY A 382 18.13 -2.62 -39.25
N ALA A 383 17.99 -3.46 -38.23
CA ALA A 383 18.53 -4.82 -38.25
C ALA A 383 17.81 -5.74 -39.25
N ALA A 384 16.50 -5.57 -39.46
CA ALA A 384 15.73 -6.32 -40.44
C ALA A 384 16.04 -5.88 -41.91
N ALA A 385 16.38 -4.60 -42.10
CA ALA A 385 16.72 -4.07 -43.43
C ALA A 385 18.13 -4.50 -43.95
N VAL A 386 19.02 -4.92 -43.01
CA VAL A 386 20.38 -5.39 -43.37
C VAL A 386 20.40 -6.87 -43.80
N GLN A 387 19.31 -7.63 -43.59
CA GLN A 387 19.23 -9.06 -43.90
C GLN A 387 18.54 -9.42 -45.23
N MET A 388 18.26 -8.46 -46.12
CA MET A 388 17.78 -8.82 -47.47
C MET A 388 18.99 -9.13 -48.37
N PRO A 389 19.14 -10.35 -48.87
CA PRO A 389 20.15 -10.68 -49.89
C PRO A 389 19.81 -9.96 -51.19
N ALA A 390 20.84 -9.44 -51.84
CA ALA A 390 20.72 -8.81 -53.15
C ALA A 390 20.12 -9.80 -54.18
N PRO A 391 19.25 -9.35 -55.09
CA PRO A 391 18.72 -10.22 -56.14
C PRO A 391 19.86 -10.69 -57.05
N GLU A 392 20.01 -12.01 -57.20
CA GLU A 392 20.91 -12.59 -58.18
C GLU A 392 20.50 -12.15 -59.59
N SER A 393 21.39 -11.43 -60.26
CA SER A 393 21.27 -11.12 -61.65
C SER A 393 21.46 -12.41 -62.45
N GLN A 394 20.39 -12.99 -62.98
CA GLN A 394 20.46 -13.94 -64.07
C GLN A 394 20.83 -13.21 -65.36
N SER A 395 22.06 -13.39 -65.80
CA SER A 395 22.49 -13.10 -67.15
C SER A 395 22.26 -14.31 -68.06
N LEU A 396 21.60 -14.08 -69.16
CA LEU A 396 21.45 -14.96 -70.33
C LEU A 396 22.79 -15.47 -70.85
#